data_0b03e530179235caede4b29981c8dd6a
#
_entry.id   0b03e530179235caede4b29981c8dd6a
#
_cell.length_a   1.000
_cell.length_b   1.000
_cell.length_c   1.000
_cell.angle_alpha   90.00
_cell.angle_beta   90.00
_cell.angle_gamma   90.00
#
_symmetry.space_group_name_H-M   'P 1'
#
loop_
_entity.id
_entity.type
_entity.pdbx_description
1 polymer ?
#
loop_
_entity_poly.entity_id
_entity_poly.type
_entity_poly.pdbx_seq_one_letter_code
_entity_poly.pdbx_strand_id
1 'polypeptide(L)'
;AAVYLLPKAESALFSGFACVGFVLGTGGLSAFALAAALAVILCPSAVRKSRIFAAGWTALAVSLILALSLHDGMLADCICSLAGAAAFALLPEKMLESLPTAARQNPSAGELSDGRGAFMACALERLSQRLEAVKPPERPSVGDMVYAGVCMNCEKYTGCYSDDSENSIEAPSHVCIHFDEMRRSAAEAERKLKSESANEAEALKRRDMFSSMISALSKTVTHTEESRMELPQSGVDSVYVSPEGFLRAYFKSGERVSGQRLVKAVEMQTGRQYRKAVRSEAGGYARLEIMPSDCITAESGSFQKPREQGGQGGQSGDYMSVFNAGQYLYAAVSDGMGTGEEAGICSQILVQTLKELLAAGFPPESAITLSAEYLKCSIEEESFATLDLMRINLITGAMDFYKCGGCKSFVISSDGAAIVAGGGYPAGIMDGVEAVKSSYSAKSGDTVIMMTDGAMGIEPSCICDMMDSDAETLASMLGTAACKAQTSETADDITILVIKLSDKE
;
A
#
# COMPACT_ATOMS: atom_id res chain seq x y z
N ALA A 1 14.80 -22.35 -25.21
CA ALA A 1 15.03 -20.95 -24.97
C ALA A 1 14.34 -20.51 -23.66
N ALA A 2 13.03 -20.66 -23.56
CA ALA A 2 12.29 -20.21 -22.36
C ALA A 2 12.86 -20.74 -21.02
N VAL A 3 13.28 -22.01 -20.97
CA VAL A 3 13.87 -22.63 -19.78
C VAL A 3 15.19 -21.98 -19.37
N TYR A 4 15.96 -21.50 -20.30
CA TYR A 4 17.28 -20.88 -20.06
C TYR A 4 17.19 -19.37 -19.83
N LEU A 5 16.33 -18.68 -20.59
CA LEU A 5 16.27 -17.22 -20.64
C LEU A 5 15.35 -16.59 -19.59
N LEU A 6 14.33 -17.32 -19.10
CA LEU A 6 13.33 -16.78 -18.18
C LEU A 6 13.40 -17.42 -16.78
N PRO A 7 13.05 -16.70 -15.70
CA PRO A 7 12.83 -17.26 -14.37
C PRO A 7 11.81 -18.41 -14.40
N LYS A 8 11.84 -19.30 -13.38
CA LYS A 8 11.00 -20.51 -13.37
C LYS A 8 9.50 -20.21 -13.50
N ALA A 9 9.01 -19.21 -12.77
CA ALA A 9 7.60 -18.81 -12.81
C ALA A 9 7.22 -18.21 -14.16
N GLU A 10 8.02 -17.31 -14.71
CA GLU A 10 7.77 -16.65 -16.00
C GLU A 10 7.87 -17.64 -17.17
N SER A 11 8.85 -18.55 -17.14
CA SER A 11 8.96 -19.59 -18.18
C SER A 11 7.77 -20.56 -18.15
N ALA A 12 7.20 -20.85 -16.97
CA ALA A 12 6.00 -21.67 -16.84
C ALA A 12 4.76 -20.93 -17.39
N LEU A 13 4.59 -19.64 -17.04
CA LEU A 13 3.52 -18.79 -17.58
C LEU A 13 3.63 -18.65 -19.10
N PHE A 14 4.82 -18.31 -19.63
CA PHE A 14 5.05 -18.19 -21.06
C PHE A 14 4.70 -19.49 -21.81
N SER A 15 5.10 -20.65 -21.26
CA SER A 15 4.76 -21.94 -21.83
C SER A 15 3.26 -22.23 -21.79
N GLY A 16 2.59 -21.84 -20.71
CA GLY A 16 1.14 -21.95 -20.56
C GLY A 16 0.40 -21.11 -21.60
N PHE A 17 0.76 -19.84 -21.76
CA PHE A 17 0.17 -18.95 -22.77
C PHE A 17 0.45 -19.41 -24.19
N ALA A 18 1.67 -19.89 -24.48
CA ALA A 18 2.01 -20.44 -25.79
C ALA A 18 1.18 -21.70 -26.12
N CYS A 19 0.94 -22.56 -25.11
CA CYS A 19 0.08 -23.72 -25.24
C CYS A 19 -1.38 -23.34 -25.53
N VAL A 20 -1.92 -22.37 -24.77
CA VAL A 20 -3.29 -21.87 -25.01
C VAL A 20 -3.40 -21.18 -26.36
N GLY A 21 -2.44 -20.36 -26.78
CA GLY A 21 -2.41 -19.74 -28.11
C GLY A 21 -2.38 -20.79 -29.24
N PHE A 22 -1.63 -21.85 -29.05
CA PHE A 22 -1.58 -22.96 -30.02
C PHE A 22 -2.92 -23.69 -30.13
N VAL A 23 -3.56 -24.00 -28.99
CA VAL A 23 -4.90 -24.64 -28.96
C VAL A 23 -5.95 -23.77 -29.64
N LEU A 24 -5.95 -22.43 -29.36
CA LEU A 24 -6.88 -21.51 -30.01
C LEU A 24 -6.64 -21.38 -31.52
N GLY A 25 -5.37 -21.43 -31.95
CA GLY A 25 -5.00 -21.31 -33.37
C GLY A 25 -5.25 -22.59 -34.20
N THR A 26 -5.13 -23.76 -33.60
CA THR A 26 -5.25 -25.04 -34.29
C THR A 26 -6.56 -25.79 -34.03
N GLY A 27 -7.35 -25.30 -33.05
CA GLY A 27 -8.63 -25.95 -32.67
C GLY A 27 -8.47 -27.27 -31.92
N GLY A 28 -7.22 -27.67 -31.53
CA GLY A 28 -6.96 -28.90 -30.81
C GLY A 28 -5.72 -28.87 -29.91
N LEU A 29 -5.75 -29.68 -28.85
CA LEU A 29 -4.61 -29.84 -27.93
C LEU A 29 -3.61 -30.82 -28.55
N SER A 30 -2.43 -30.33 -28.99
CA SER A 30 -1.39 -31.26 -29.48
C SER A 30 -0.61 -31.84 -28.30
N ALA A 31 -0.30 -33.14 -28.36
CA ALA A 31 0.55 -33.81 -27.38
C ALA A 31 1.93 -33.14 -27.26
N PHE A 32 2.45 -32.60 -28.38
CA PHE A 32 3.70 -31.85 -28.40
C PHE A 32 3.65 -30.58 -27.59
N ALA A 33 2.61 -29.72 -27.72
CA ALA A 33 2.46 -28.48 -26.98
C ALA A 33 2.35 -28.72 -25.46
N LEU A 34 1.59 -29.75 -25.08
CA LEU A 34 1.46 -30.15 -23.68
C LEU A 34 2.78 -30.69 -23.12
N ALA A 35 3.47 -31.55 -23.86
CA ALA A 35 4.77 -32.08 -23.46
C ALA A 35 5.83 -30.99 -23.31
N ALA A 36 5.86 -30.03 -24.23
CA ALA A 36 6.77 -28.86 -24.14
C ALA A 36 6.49 -27.99 -22.91
N ALA A 37 5.21 -27.70 -22.60
CA ALA A 37 4.84 -26.97 -21.42
C ALA A 37 5.24 -27.70 -20.13
N LEU A 38 4.95 -28.99 -19.99
CA LEU A 38 5.33 -29.81 -18.85
C LEU A 38 6.87 -29.91 -18.69
N ALA A 39 7.63 -30.05 -19.75
CA ALA A 39 9.09 -30.06 -19.70
C ALA A 39 9.68 -28.78 -19.14
N VAL A 40 9.05 -27.62 -19.42
CA VAL A 40 9.47 -26.33 -18.88
C VAL A 40 9.12 -26.20 -17.38
N ILE A 41 7.91 -26.61 -16.99
CA ILE A 41 7.44 -26.56 -15.59
C ILE A 41 8.27 -27.46 -14.69
N LEU A 42 8.58 -28.67 -15.14
CA LEU A 42 9.30 -29.70 -14.39
C LEU A 42 10.83 -29.49 -14.40
N CYS A 43 11.35 -28.49 -15.09
CA CYS A 43 12.79 -28.30 -15.23
C CYS A 43 13.48 -27.96 -13.88
N PRO A 44 14.48 -28.74 -13.44
CA PRO A 44 15.24 -28.47 -12.23
C PRO A 44 16.03 -27.15 -12.35
N SER A 45 16.12 -26.39 -11.24
CA SER A 45 16.85 -25.10 -11.20
C SER A 45 18.33 -25.23 -11.56
N ALA A 46 18.98 -26.33 -11.20
CA ALA A 46 20.38 -26.60 -11.52
C ALA A 46 20.64 -26.69 -13.03
N VAL A 47 19.70 -27.23 -13.80
CA VAL A 47 19.81 -27.41 -15.25
C VAL A 47 19.69 -26.10 -16.00
N ARG A 48 18.98 -25.11 -15.42
CA ARG A 48 18.77 -23.78 -16.01
C ARG A 48 20.04 -22.93 -16.13
N LYS A 49 21.07 -23.25 -15.37
CA LYS A 49 22.34 -22.47 -15.33
C LYS A 49 23.19 -22.62 -16.57
N SER A 50 22.97 -23.64 -17.38
CA SER A 50 23.74 -23.88 -18.60
C SER A 50 22.83 -24.09 -19.80
N ARG A 51 23.12 -23.40 -20.91
CA ARG A 51 22.40 -23.49 -22.18
C ARG A 51 22.32 -24.90 -22.70
N ILE A 52 23.43 -25.62 -22.66
CA ILE A 52 23.53 -27.00 -23.17
C ILE A 52 22.68 -27.94 -22.33
N PHE A 53 22.74 -27.82 -20.99
CA PHE A 53 21.92 -28.64 -20.10
C PHE A 53 20.42 -28.31 -20.23
N ALA A 54 20.06 -27.03 -20.39
CA ALA A 54 18.68 -26.63 -20.60
C ALA A 54 18.11 -27.16 -21.94
N ALA A 55 18.91 -27.13 -23.01
CA ALA A 55 18.55 -27.72 -24.31
C ALA A 55 18.39 -29.25 -24.22
N GLY A 56 19.34 -29.93 -23.59
CA GLY A 56 19.30 -31.37 -23.36
C GLY A 56 18.12 -31.83 -22.52
N TRP A 57 17.82 -31.09 -21.42
CA TRP A 57 16.65 -31.38 -20.60
C TRP A 57 15.32 -31.26 -21.38
N THR A 58 15.12 -30.15 -22.10
CA THR A 58 13.89 -29.95 -22.88
C THR A 58 13.71 -31.02 -23.95
N ALA A 59 14.76 -31.36 -24.68
CA ALA A 59 14.71 -32.42 -25.67
C ALA A 59 14.35 -33.79 -25.06
N LEU A 60 15.00 -34.15 -23.95
CA LEU A 60 14.79 -35.44 -23.29
C LEU A 60 13.41 -35.52 -22.65
N ALA A 61 12.99 -34.47 -21.93
CA ALA A 61 11.69 -34.46 -21.26
C ALA A 61 10.53 -34.45 -22.25
N VAL A 62 10.61 -33.64 -23.32
CA VAL A 62 9.58 -33.64 -24.38
C VAL A 62 9.52 -34.99 -25.07
N SER A 63 10.66 -35.58 -25.47
CA SER A 63 10.70 -36.87 -26.12
C SER A 63 10.15 -38.00 -25.24
N LEU A 64 10.45 -37.99 -23.95
CA LEU A 64 9.94 -38.98 -22.99
C LEU A 64 8.42 -38.88 -22.82
N ILE A 65 7.88 -37.66 -22.67
CA ILE A 65 6.43 -37.43 -22.51
C ILE A 65 5.70 -37.83 -23.80
N LEU A 66 6.26 -37.49 -24.96
CA LEU A 66 5.68 -37.89 -26.26
C LEU A 66 5.71 -39.41 -26.47
N ALA A 67 6.80 -40.08 -26.05
CA ALA A 67 6.89 -41.56 -26.13
C ALA A 67 5.82 -42.24 -25.25
N LEU A 68 5.45 -41.63 -24.11
CA LEU A 68 4.40 -42.15 -23.24
C LEU A 68 2.99 -41.88 -23.79
N SER A 69 2.82 -40.93 -24.70
CA SER A 69 1.50 -40.55 -25.25
C SER A 69 1.02 -41.45 -26.39
N LEU A 70 1.90 -42.28 -26.96
CA LEU A 70 1.61 -43.28 -28.03
C LEU A 70 0.71 -42.74 -29.17
N HIS A 71 0.97 -41.51 -29.67
CA HIS A 71 0.15 -40.88 -30.71
C HIS A 71 0.80 -41.01 -32.11
N ASP A 72 -0.03 -40.93 -33.15
CA ASP A 72 0.44 -40.94 -34.54
C ASP A 72 1.27 -39.67 -34.81
N GLY A 73 2.51 -39.81 -35.29
CA GLY A 73 3.45 -38.72 -35.53
C GLY A 73 4.50 -38.51 -34.43
N MET A 74 4.51 -39.28 -33.34
CA MET A 74 5.45 -39.22 -32.22
C MET A 74 6.92 -39.12 -32.67
N LEU A 75 7.33 -39.87 -33.69
CA LEU A 75 8.70 -39.87 -34.24
C LEU A 75 9.07 -38.50 -34.83
N ALA A 76 8.16 -37.90 -35.58
CA ALA A 76 8.36 -36.55 -36.16
C ALA A 76 8.50 -35.49 -35.08
N ASP A 77 7.66 -35.53 -34.04
CA ASP A 77 7.69 -34.59 -32.92
C ASP A 77 8.96 -34.72 -32.08
N CYS A 78 9.45 -35.93 -31.85
CA CYS A 78 10.74 -36.18 -31.20
C CYS A 78 11.90 -35.62 -32.02
N ILE A 79 11.90 -35.83 -33.35
CA ILE A 79 12.92 -35.28 -34.25
C ILE A 79 12.89 -33.73 -34.22
N CYS A 80 11.72 -33.11 -34.29
CA CYS A 80 11.55 -31.67 -34.20
C CYS A 80 12.04 -31.08 -32.83
N SER A 81 11.77 -31.80 -31.75
CA SER A 81 12.25 -31.41 -30.40
C SER A 81 13.78 -31.44 -30.32
N LEU A 82 14.40 -32.51 -30.82
CA LEU A 82 15.86 -32.66 -30.90
C LEU A 82 16.51 -31.60 -31.79
N ALA A 83 15.95 -31.38 -32.97
CA ALA A 83 16.42 -30.37 -33.92
C ALA A 83 16.33 -28.94 -33.33
N GLY A 84 15.21 -28.61 -32.68
CA GLY A 84 15.03 -27.34 -32.00
C GLY A 84 16.00 -27.11 -30.83
N ALA A 85 16.26 -28.16 -30.03
CA ALA A 85 17.23 -28.11 -28.94
C ALA A 85 18.68 -27.95 -29.47
N ALA A 86 19.03 -28.65 -30.54
CA ALA A 86 20.36 -28.52 -31.20
C ALA A 86 20.53 -27.11 -31.79
N ALA A 87 19.52 -26.61 -32.52
CA ALA A 87 19.55 -25.23 -33.05
C ALA A 87 19.75 -24.19 -31.95
N PHE A 88 19.04 -24.33 -30.85
CA PHE A 88 19.21 -23.41 -29.70
C PHE A 88 20.61 -23.52 -29.05
N ALA A 89 21.13 -24.72 -28.93
CA ALA A 89 22.48 -24.94 -28.36
C ALA A 89 23.57 -24.34 -29.26
N LEU A 90 23.38 -24.31 -30.56
CA LEU A 90 24.33 -23.80 -31.56
C LEU A 90 24.20 -22.28 -31.84
N LEU A 91 23.16 -21.61 -31.35
CA LEU A 91 23.01 -20.16 -31.53
C LEU A 91 24.24 -19.39 -31.00
N PRO A 92 24.80 -18.45 -31.77
CA PRO A 92 25.88 -17.61 -31.29
C PRO A 92 25.48 -16.80 -30.05
N GLU A 93 26.38 -16.65 -29.07
CA GLU A 93 26.11 -15.87 -27.85
C GLU A 93 25.73 -14.42 -28.16
N LYS A 94 26.35 -13.82 -29.16
CA LYS A 94 26.04 -12.44 -29.61
C LYS A 94 24.58 -12.26 -30.07
N MET A 95 23.94 -13.29 -30.63
CA MET A 95 22.52 -13.24 -30.97
C MET A 95 21.60 -13.34 -29.73
N LEU A 96 22.04 -14.05 -28.71
CA LEU A 96 21.34 -14.10 -27.43
C LEU A 96 21.55 -12.80 -26.61
N GLU A 97 22.64 -12.10 -26.85
CA GLU A 97 22.96 -10.78 -26.26
C GLU A 97 22.12 -9.63 -26.85
N SER A 98 21.65 -9.77 -28.07
CA SER A 98 20.76 -8.80 -28.71
C SER A 98 19.27 -8.92 -28.30
N LEU A 99 18.90 -9.98 -27.56
CA LEU A 99 17.57 -10.11 -26.98
C LEU A 99 17.42 -9.12 -25.80
N PRO A 100 16.24 -8.48 -25.67
CA PRO A 100 16.02 -7.50 -24.61
C PRO A 100 16.46 -8.02 -23.24
N THR A 101 17.20 -7.23 -22.51
CA THR A 101 17.90 -7.59 -21.26
C THR A 101 16.96 -8.05 -20.12
N ALA A 102 15.65 -7.83 -20.25
CA ALA A 102 14.63 -8.35 -19.33
C ALA A 102 14.66 -9.90 -19.18
N ALA A 103 15.24 -10.62 -20.15
CA ALA A 103 15.34 -12.07 -20.09
C ALA A 103 16.63 -12.61 -19.42
N ARG A 104 17.59 -11.74 -19.09
CA ARG A 104 18.95 -12.17 -18.66
C ARG A 104 19.25 -12.07 -17.18
N GLN A 105 18.39 -11.40 -16.40
CA GLN A 105 18.65 -11.23 -14.97
C GLN A 105 18.07 -12.38 -14.15
N ASN A 106 18.81 -13.48 -14.03
CA ASN A 106 18.75 -14.35 -12.87
C ASN A 106 19.98 -14.04 -11.99
N PRO A 107 19.90 -13.15 -11.01
CA PRO A 107 20.82 -13.21 -9.89
C PRO A 107 20.50 -14.47 -9.11
N SER A 108 21.53 -15.26 -8.86
CA SER A 108 21.46 -16.37 -7.91
C SER A 108 20.81 -15.87 -6.62
N ALA A 109 19.83 -16.59 -6.08
CA ALA A 109 19.04 -16.24 -4.88
C ALA A 109 19.89 -16.06 -3.57
N GLY A 110 21.18 -15.76 -3.69
CA GLY A 110 22.16 -15.55 -2.63
C GLY A 110 22.89 -14.21 -2.66
N GLU A 111 22.73 -13.39 -3.72
CA GLU A 111 23.63 -12.22 -3.89
C GLU A 111 22.96 -10.85 -4.07
N LEU A 112 21.63 -10.72 -4.01
CA LEU A 112 20.97 -9.44 -4.26
C LEU A 112 19.79 -9.21 -3.33
N SER A 113 20.02 -9.05 -2.04
CA SER A 113 19.20 -8.10 -1.30
C SER A 113 19.78 -6.71 -1.61
N ASP A 114 19.32 -6.12 -2.69
CA ASP A 114 19.50 -4.71 -2.96
C ASP A 114 18.93 -3.93 -1.77
N GLY A 115 19.67 -2.93 -1.27
CA GLY A 115 19.23 -2.13 -0.14
C GLY A 115 17.80 -1.60 -0.27
N ARG A 116 17.33 -1.35 -1.51
CA ARG A 116 15.93 -0.97 -1.80
C ARG A 116 14.94 -2.07 -1.45
N GLY A 117 15.18 -3.29 -1.91
CA GLY A 117 14.35 -4.44 -1.57
C GLY A 117 14.29 -4.68 -0.07
N ALA A 118 15.39 -4.47 0.66
CA ALA A 118 15.44 -4.56 2.11
C ALA A 118 14.55 -3.51 2.80
N PHE A 119 14.49 -2.28 2.31
CA PHE A 119 13.59 -1.25 2.84
C PHE A 119 12.12 -1.60 2.63
N MET A 120 11.75 -2.06 1.44
CA MET A 120 10.38 -2.49 1.12
C MET A 120 9.98 -3.73 1.93
N ALA A 121 10.86 -4.74 2.01
CA ALA A 121 10.63 -5.94 2.80
C ALA A 121 10.45 -5.62 4.29
N CYS A 122 11.27 -4.70 4.84
CA CYS A 122 11.16 -4.27 6.23
C CYS A 122 9.83 -3.52 6.51
N ALA A 123 9.32 -2.75 5.56
CA ALA A 123 8.02 -2.10 5.70
C ALA A 123 6.87 -3.14 5.74
N LEU A 124 6.88 -4.09 4.82
CA LEU A 124 5.89 -5.17 4.79
C LEU A 124 5.94 -6.04 6.06
N GLU A 125 7.13 -6.37 6.53
CA GLU A 125 7.31 -7.16 7.77
C GLU A 125 6.73 -6.44 8.99
N ARG A 126 6.94 -5.12 9.12
CA ARG A 126 6.33 -4.32 10.19
C ARG A 126 4.81 -4.33 10.12
N LEU A 127 4.22 -4.25 8.91
CA LEU A 127 2.77 -4.33 8.73
C LEU A 127 2.23 -5.70 9.15
N SER A 128 2.91 -6.80 8.76
CA SER A 128 2.55 -8.15 9.17
C SER A 128 2.57 -8.32 10.69
N GLN A 129 3.64 -7.88 11.36
CA GLN A 129 3.78 -7.96 12.82
C GLN A 129 2.70 -7.16 13.58
N ARG A 130 2.32 -5.99 13.06
CA ARG A 130 1.23 -5.20 13.65
C ARG A 130 -0.13 -5.90 13.53
N LEU A 131 -0.42 -6.52 12.39
CA LEU A 131 -1.64 -7.30 12.22
C LEU A 131 -1.72 -8.48 13.19
N GLU A 132 -0.60 -9.18 13.40
CA GLU A 132 -0.54 -10.28 14.35
C GLU A 132 -0.73 -9.83 15.82
N ALA A 133 -0.35 -8.58 16.13
CA ALA A 133 -0.45 -8.01 17.46
C ALA A 133 -1.88 -7.51 17.82
N VAL A 134 -2.77 -7.37 16.85
CA VAL A 134 -4.16 -6.95 17.09
C VAL A 134 -4.89 -8.05 17.88
N LYS A 135 -5.28 -7.72 19.12
CA LYS A 135 -6.07 -8.64 19.97
C LYS A 135 -7.55 -8.44 19.69
N PRO A 136 -8.34 -9.54 19.69
CA PRO A 136 -9.79 -9.40 19.64
C PRO A 136 -10.30 -8.62 20.87
N PRO A 137 -11.36 -7.82 20.72
CA PRO A 137 -11.95 -7.07 21.83
C PRO A 137 -12.49 -8.00 22.90
N GLU A 138 -12.44 -7.56 24.17
CA GLU A 138 -13.09 -8.26 25.27
C GLU A 138 -14.61 -8.15 25.10
N ARG A 139 -15.28 -9.28 25.06
CA ARG A 139 -16.73 -9.34 24.85
C ARG A 139 -17.51 -9.37 26.12
N PRO A 140 -18.66 -8.67 26.21
CA PRO A 140 -19.58 -8.86 27.29
C PRO A 140 -20.14 -10.28 27.25
N SER A 141 -20.28 -10.90 28.41
CA SER A 141 -20.94 -12.21 28.53
C SER A 141 -22.46 -12.08 28.29
N VAL A 142 -23.12 -13.20 27.99
CA VAL A 142 -24.58 -13.23 27.93
C VAL A 142 -25.17 -12.64 29.22
N GLY A 143 -24.55 -12.93 30.38
CA GLY A 143 -24.96 -12.40 31.68
C GLY A 143 -24.88 -10.87 31.73
N ASP A 144 -23.78 -10.28 31.25
CA ASP A 144 -23.61 -8.82 31.22
C ASP A 144 -24.62 -8.14 30.33
N MET A 145 -24.93 -8.73 29.17
CA MET A 145 -25.94 -8.19 28.23
C MET A 145 -27.36 -8.25 28.83
N VAL A 146 -27.72 -9.34 29.48
CA VAL A 146 -29.00 -9.49 30.18
C VAL A 146 -29.07 -8.52 31.36
N TYR A 147 -28.00 -8.41 32.14
CA TYR A 147 -27.91 -7.48 33.25
C TYR A 147 -28.15 -6.02 32.81
N ALA A 148 -27.44 -5.57 31.75
CA ALA A 148 -27.58 -4.23 31.22
C ALA A 148 -28.98 -3.98 30.62
N GLY A 149 -29.53 -4.95 29.90
CA GLY A 149 -30.83 -4.81 29.19
C GLY A 149 -32.06 -4.93 30.07
N VAL A 150 -32.04 -5.77 31.10
CA VAL A 150 -33.20 -6.10 31.92
C VAL A 150 -33.00 -5.72 33.38
N CYS A 151 -31.89 -6.15 34.01
CA CYS A 151 -31.73 -6.01 35.46
C CYS A 151 -31.49 -4.55 35.88
N MET A 152 -30.68 -3.78 35.17
CA MET A 152 -30.39 -2.37 35.52
C MET A 152 -31.65 -1.50 35.54
N ASN A 153 -32.66 -1.83 34.75
CA ASN A 153 -33.92 -1.09 34.63
C ASN A 153 -35.04 -1.67 35.48
N CYS A 154 -34.76 -2.67 36.35
CA CYS A 154 -35.75 -3.36 37.15
C CYS A 154 -36.07 -2.59 38.43
N GLU A 155 -37.36 -2.38 38.76
CA GLU A 155 -37.82 -1.71 39.99
C GLU A 155 -37.36 -2.43 41.27
N LYS A 156 -37.10 -3.74 41.17
CA LYS A 156 -36.61 -4.57 42.28
C LYS A 156 -35.09 -4.80 42.26
N TYR A 157 -34.35 -4.03 41.50
CA TYR A 157 -32.90 -4.15 41.34
C TYR A 157 -32.14 -4.25 42.67
N THR A 158 -32.42 -3.35 43.63
CA THR A 158 -31.79 -3.33 44.95
C THR A 158 -32.09 -4.57 45.82
N GLY A 159 -33.16 -5.29 45.55
CA GLY A 159 -33.50 -6.54 46.22
C GLY A 159 -32.80 -7.77 45.63
N CYS A 160 -32.32 -7.69 44.39
CA CYS A 160 -31.55 -8.74 43.73
C CYS A 160 -30.03 -8.58 43.89
N TYR A 161 -29.58 -7.37 43.98
CA TYR A 161 -28.16 -6.99 44.04
C TYR A 161 -27.96 -6.01 45.21
N SER A 162 -27.74 -6.56 46.42
CA SER A 162 -27.35 -5.72 47.58
C SER A 162 -25.84 -5.59 47.61
N ASP A 163 -25.37 -4.32 47.68
CA ASP A 163 -23.95 -3.94 47.66
C ASP A 163 -23.13 -4.42 48.88
N ASP A 164 -23.72 -5.20 49.81
CA ASP A 164 -23.11 -5.46 51.13
C ASP A 164 -22.47 -6.86 51.31
N SER A 165 -22.18 -7.60 50.23
CA SER A 165 -21.49 -8.86 50.41
C SER A 165 -20.42 -9.17 49.38
N GLU A 166 -19.18 -8.96 49.73
CA GLU A 166 -18.00 -9.35 48.94
C GLU A 166 -17.86 -10.88 48.74
N ASN A 167 -18.75 -11.74 49.21
CA ASN A 167 -18.51 -13.21 49.13
C ASN A 167 -19.72 -14.14 49.24
N SER A 168 -20.96 -13.74 48.93
CA SER A 168 -22.04 -14.76 48.89
C SER A 168 -23.07 -14.45 47.80
N ILE A 169 -23.06 -15.26 46.72
CA ILE A 169 -24.19 -15.38 45.82
C ILE A 169 -25.31 -16.10 46.62
N GLU A 170 -25.99 -15.40 47.52
CA GLU A 170 -27.26 -15.90 48.03
C GLU A 170 -28.31 -15.72 46.94
N ALA A 171 -29.00 -16.81 46.62
CA ALA A 171 -30.10 -16.78 45.69
C ALA A 171 -31.11 -15.71 46.10
N PRO A 172 -31.60 -14.88 45.19
CA PRO A 172 -32.51 -13.78 45.52
C PRO A 172 -33.74 -14.35 46.29
N SER A 173 -34.11 -13.71 47.39
CA SER A 173 -35.17 -14.12 48.29
C SER A 173 -36.58 -14.04 47.67
N HIS A 174 -36.69 -13.60 46.40
CA HIS A 174 -37.94 -13.46 45.68
C HIS A 174 -37.85 -14.03 44.27
N VAL A 175 -39.00 -14.40 43.70
CA VAL A 175 -39.08 -14.83 42.31
C VAL A 175 -38.90 -13.59 41.41
N CYS A 176 -38.02 -13.70 40.41
CA CYS A 176 -37.77 -12.62 39.43
C CYS A 176 -39.05 -12.30 38.67
N ILE A 177 -39.51 -11.06 38.73
CA ILE A 177 -40.75 -10.58 38.07
C ILE A 177 -40.54 -10.44 36.55
N HIS A 178 -39.28 -10.32 36.07
CA HIS A 178 -38.89 -10.23 34.66
C HIS A 178 -38.28 -11.53 34.11
N PHE A 179 -38.57 -12.69 34.70
CA PHE A 179 -37.95 -13.98 34.34
C PHE A 179 -38.11 -14.32 32.84
N ASP A 180 -39.32 -14.10 32.29
CA ASP A 180 -39.59 -14.38 30.87
C ASP A 180 -38.87 -13.35 29.93
N GLU A 181 -38.67 -12.13 30.38
CA GLU A 181 -37.95 -11.09 29.67
C GLU A 181 -36.44 -11.41 29.70
N MET A 182 -35.90 -11.76 30.84
CA MET A 182 -34.50 -12.22 30.95
C MET A 182 -34.21 -13.42 30.05
N ARG A 183 -35.13 -14.41 29.99
CA ARG A 183 -34.99 -15.58 29.12
C ARG A 183 -34.99 -15.22 27.65
N ARG A 184 -35.85 -14.27 27.26
CA ARG A 184 -35.87 -13.73 25.85
C ARG A 184 -34.59 -12.96 25.53
N SER A 185 -34.18 -12.06 26.40
CA SER A 185 -32.95 -11.30 26.28
C SER A 185 -31.70 -12.18 26.21
N ALA A 186 -31.63 -13.23 27.05
CA ALA A 186 -30.53 -14.21 27.00
C ALA A 186 -30.49 -14.97 25.66
N ALA A 187 -31.65 -15.42 25.14
CA ALA A 187 -31.71 -16.13 23.89
C ALA A 187 -31.37 -15.21 22.68
N GLU A 188 -31.65 -13.90 22.77
CA GLU A 188 -31.25 -12.91 21.80
C GLU A 188 -29.76 -12.61 21.88
N ALA A 189 -29.22 -12.40 23.09
CA ALA A 189 -27.80 -12.23 23.34
C ALA A 189 -26.98 -13.43 22.83
N GLU A 190 -27.43 -14.68 23.10
CA GLU A 190 -26.78 -15.86 22.56
C GLU A 190 -26.76 -15.91 21.04
N ARG A 191 -27.86 -15.53 20.37
CA ARG A 191 -27.95 -15.47 18.91
C ARG A 191 -27.00 -14.41 18.37
N LYS A 192 -26.98 -13.23 18.98
CA LYS A 192 -26.09 -12.13 18.62
C LYS A 192 -24.63 -12.55 18.75
N LEU A 193 -24.23 -13.08 19.91
CA LEU A 193 -22.86 -13.57 20.16
C LEU A 193 -22.43 -14.69 19.19
N LYS A 194 -23.34 -15.59 18.82
CA LYS A 194 -23.05 -16.65 17.84
C LYS A 194 -22.83 -16.08 16.44
N SER A 195 -23.64 -15.12 16.00
CA SER A 195 -23.45 -14.48 14.70
C SER A 195 -22.16 -13.65 14.65
N GLU A 196 -21.90 -12.89 15.70
CA GLU A 196 -20.66 -12.11 15.85
C GLU A 196 -19.41 -13.01 15.90
N SER A 197 -19.47 -14.16 16.64
CA SER A 197 -18.35 -15.09 16.68
C SER A 197 -18.05 -15.76 15.33
N ALA A 198 -19.06 -15.98 14.49
CA ALA A 198 -18.86 -16.49 13.13
C ALA A 198 -18.19 -15.45 12.22
N ASN A 199 -18.66 -14.21 12.28
CA ASN A 199 -18.08 -13.09 11.52
C ASN A 199 -16.63 -12.81 11.94
N GLU A 200 -16.35 -12.87 13.26
CA GLU A 200 -15.00 -12.69 13.81
C GLU A 200 -14.05 -13.83 13.38
N ALA A 201 -14.52 -15.07 13.38
CA ALA A 201 -13.70 -16.20 12.93
C ALA A 201 -13.33 -16.04 11.43
N GLU A 202 -14.22 -15.46 10.63
CA GLU A 202 -13.95 -15.14 9.23
C GLU A 202 -13.00 -13.96 9.08
N ALA A 203 -13.18 -12.89 9.87
CA ALA A 203 -12.28 -11.72 9.91
C ALA A 203 -10.87 -12.14 10.37
N LEU A 204 -10.76 -13.01 11.38
CA LEU A 204 -9.48 -13.54 11.83
C LEU A 204 -8.77 -14.35 10.73
N LYS A 205 -9.50 -15.22 10.01
CA LYS A 205 -8.94 -15.95 8.87
C LYS A 205 -8.46 -15.03 7.76
N ARG A 206 -9.22 -13.98 7.46
CA ARG A 206 -8.84 -12.95 6.46
C ARG A 206 -7.56 -12.24 6.87
N ARG A 207 -7.46 -11.83 8.13
CA ARG A 207 -6.27 -11.19 8.71
C ARG A 207 -5.04 -12.09 8.65
N ASP A 208 -5.16 -13.35 9.05
CA ASP A 208 -4.05 -14.32 9.03
C ASP A 208 -3.59 -14.62 7.60
N MET A 209 -4.52 -14.72 6.66
CA MET A 209 -4.21 -14.89 5.24
C MET A 209 -3.49 -13.66 4.69
N PHE A 210 -3.95 -12.45 5.00
CA PHE A 210 -3.34 -11.20 4.54
C PHE A 210 -1.95 -11.00 5.17
N SER A 211 -1.78 -11.26 6.47
CA SER A 211 -0.48 -11.24 7.14
C SER A 211 0.51 -12.21 6.48
N SER A 212 0.06 -13.44 6.17
CA SER A 212 0.87 -14.44 5.46
C SER A 212 1.25 -13.99 4.06
N MET A 213 0.34 -13.34 3.32
CA MET A 213 0.62 -12.76 2.00
C MET A 213 1.65 -11.64 2.07
N ILE A 214 1.49 -10.71 3.02
CA ILE A 214 2.46 -9.61 3.23
C ILE A 214 3.83 -10.18 3.59
N SER A 215 3.91 -11.14 4.49
CA SER A 215 5.16 -11.81 4.86
C SER A 215 5.79 -12.57 3.67
N ALA A 216 4.99 -13.19 2.82
CA ALA A 216 5.48 -13.81 1.59
C ALA A 216 6.00 -12.76 0.59
N LEU A 217 5.29 -11.66 0.40
CA LEU A 217 5.72 -10.54 -0.45
C LEU A 217 7.03 -9.92 0.05
N SER A 218 7.22 -9.77 1.37
CA SER A 218 8.46 -9.24 1.94
C SER A 218 9.69 -10.05 1.54
N LYS A 219 9.53 -11.36 1.35
CA LYS A 219 10.60 -12.28 0.92
C LYS A 219 10.85 -12.27 -0.59
N THR A 220 9.90 -11.78 -1.39
CA THR A 220 9.95 -11.80 -2.86
C THR A 220 10.25 -10.44 -3.49
N VAL A 221 10.17 -9.36 -2.71
CA VAL A 221 10.48 -8.01 -3.20
C VAL A 221 11.97 -7.89 -3.50
N THR A 222 12.31 -8.03 -4.77
CA THR A 222 13.70 -8.04 -5.25
C THR A 222 13.90 -7.17 -6.46
N HIS A 223 13.38 -6.22 -6.87
CA HIS A 223 13.76 -5.29 -7.97
C HIS A 223 12.65 -4.42 -8.55
N THR A 224 13.03 -3.15 -8.73
CA THR A 224 12.46 -2.23 -9.72
C THR A 224 13.62 -1.59 -10.50
N GLU A 225 13.42 -1.41 -11.81
CA GLU A 225 14.40 -0.86 -12.74
C GLU A 225 14.63 0.65 -12.47
N GLU A 226 15.65 0.99 -11.70
CA GLU A 226 16.26 2.33 -11.70
C GLU A 226 17.63 2.21 -12.35
N SER A 227 18.09 3.25 -13.05
CA SER A 227 19.41 3.26 -13.65
C SER A 227 20.47 3.29 -12.55
N ARG A 228 21.33 2.26 -12.54
CA ARG A 228 22.44 2.16 -11.60
C ARG A 228 23.57 3.08 -12.04
N MET A 229 24.07 3.92 -11.14
CA MET A 229 25.23 4.77 -11.34
C MET A 229 26.44 4.15 -10.64
N GLU A 230 27.56 4.03 -11.33
CA GLU A 230 28.81 3.63 -10.71
C GLU A 230 29.55 4.87 -10.20
N LEU A 231 29.79 4.94 -8.90
CA LEU A 231 30.62 5.95 -8.25
C LEU A 231 31.90 5.30 -7.72
N PRO A 232 32.99 5.30 -8.47
CA PRO A 232 34.24 4.76 -8.03
C PRO A 232 34.69 5.44 -6.72
N GLN A 233 35.18 4.65 -5.74
CA GLN A 233 35.73 5.12 -4.44
C GLN A 233 34.67 5.70 -3.45
N SER A 234 33.38 5.53 -3.66
CA SER A 234 32.36 6.07 -2.74
C SER A 234 32.12 5.22 -1.48
N GLY A 235 32.51 3.94 -1.52
CA GLY A 235 32.21 2.98 -0.43
C GLY A 235 30.72 2.66 -0.29
N VAL A 236 29.96 2.77 -1.35
CA VAL A 236 28.52 2.43 -1.42
C VAL A 236 28.32 1.21 -2.30
N ASP A 237 27.43 0.30 -1.86
CA ASP A 237 27.14 -0.93 -2.59
C ASP A 237 26.41 -0.66 -3.91
N SER A 238 25.50 0.32 -3.91
CA SER A 238 24.74 0.70 -5.09
C SER A 238 24.23 2.14 -5.00
N VAL A 239 24.27 2.85 -6.14
CA VAL A 239 23.70 4.18 -6.31
C VAL A 239 22.69 4.15 -7.46
N TYR A 240 21.50 4.65 -7.21
CA TYR A 240 20.42 4.77 -8.17
C TYR A 240 20.14 6.23 -8.44
N VAL A 241 19.90 6.54 -9.71
CA VAL A 241 19.61 7.90 -10.16
C VAL A 241 18.28 7.89 -10.90
N SER A 242 17.36 8.76 -10.50
CA SER A 242 16.14 9.00 -11.28
C SER A 242 16.45 9.82 -12.53
N PRO A 243 15.58 9.78 -13.56
CA PRO A 243 15.74 10.60 -14.77
C PRO A 243 15.87 12.11 -14.46
N GLU A 244 15.26 12.56 -13.37
CA GLU A 244 15.25 13.97 -12.95
C GLU A 244 16.50 14.34 -12.12
N GLY A 245 17.33 13.36 -11.75
CA GLY A 245 18.58 13.55 -11.03
C GLY A 245 18.50 13.38 -9.52
N PHE A 246 17.42 12.84 -8.99
CA PHE A 246 17.37 12.41 -7.58
C PHE A 246 18.20 11.14 -7.40
N LEU A 247 18.99 11.06 -6.32
CA LEU A 247 19.86 9.93 -6.06
C LEU A 247 19.53 9.22 -4.75
N ARG A 248 19.64 7.89 -4.81
CA ARG A 248 19.61 7.00 -3.66
C ARG A 248 20.85 6.13 -3.63
N ALA A 249 21.59 6.18 -2.53
CA ALA A 249 22.73 5.32 -2.31
C ALA A 249 22.44 4.36 -1.15
N TYR A 250 22.67 3.06 -1.37
CA TYR A 250 22.46 2.02 -0.38
C TYR A 250 23.78 1.37 0.01
N PHE A 251 23.94 1.05 1.30
CA PHE A 251 25.10 0.38 1.87
C PHE A 251 24.72 -0.29 3.20
N LYS A 252 25.55 -1.20 3.70
CA LYS A 252 25.28 -1.87 4.98
C LYS A 252 25.32 -0.90 6.15
N SER A 253 24.40 -1.02 7.09
CA SER A 253 24.25 -0.08 8.22
C SER A 253 25.52 0.14 9.04
N GLY A 254 26.42 -0.83 9.12
CA GLY A 254 27.69 -0.73 9.82
C GLY A 254 28.79 0.06 9.09
N GLU A 255 28.59 0.40 7.84
CA GLU A 255 29.59 1.09 7.03
C GLU A 255 29.55 2.60 7.24
N ARG A 256 30.73 3.23 7.29
CA ARG A 256 30.88 4.68 7.45
C ARG A 256 30.97 5.35 6.09
N VAL A 257 29.84 5.67 5.50
CA VAL A 257 29.76 6.47 4.27
C VAL A 257 29.52 7.94 4.63
N SER A 258 30.40 8.81 4.12
CA SER A 258 30.25 10.26 4.31
C SER A 258 29.31 10.83 3.26
N GLY A 259 28.12 11.29 3.68
CA GLY A 259 27.17 11.95 2.80
C GLY A 259 27.75 13.17 2.07
N GLN A 260 28.63 13.95 2.73
CA GLN A 260 29.29 15.11 2.10
C GLN A 260 30.26 14.71 0.97
N ARG A 261 31.01 13.60 1.16
CA ARG A 261 31.90 13.09 0.11
C ARG A 261 31.09 12.55 -1.08
N LEU A 262 29.98 11.88 -0.78
CA LEU A 262 29.09 11.35 -1.81
C LEU A 262 28.46 12.49 -2.62
N VAL A 263 27.94 13.53 -1.97
CA VAL A 263 27.39 14.72 -2.63
C VAL A 263 28.44 15.35 -3.55
N LYS A 264 29.67 15.62 -3.07
CA LYS A 264 30.74 16.18 -3.91
C LYS A 264 31.09 15.30 -5.11
N ALA A 265 31.13 13.97 -4.93
CA ALA A 265 31.42 13.06 -6.05
C ALA A 265 30.31 13.12 -7.12
N VAL A 266 29.07 13.19 -6.69
CA VAL A 266 27.92 13.34 -7.58
C VAL A 266 27.95 14.69 -8.31
N GLU A 267 28.20 15.80 -7.60
CA GLU A 267 28.32 17.14 -8.18
C GLU A 267 29.41 17.21 -9.25
N MET A 268 30.56 16.59 -8.97
CA MET A 268 31.65 16.52 -9.94
C MET A 268 31.29 15.73 -11.19
N GLN A 269 30.49 14.69 -11.06
CA GLN A 269 30.12 13.81 -12.18
C GLN A 269 28.96 14.37 -13.00
N THR A 270 27.98 14.98 -12.33
CA THR A 270 26.75 15.49 -12.99
C THR A 270 26.84 16.97 -13.39
N GLY A 271 27.73 17.74 -12.80
CA GLY A 271 27.81 19.19 -12.97
C GLY A 271 26.66 19.98 -12.31
N ARG A 272 25.79 19.31 -11.55
CA ARG A 272 24.60 19.89 -10.88
C ARG A 272 24.86 19.99 -9.39
N GLN A 273 24.34 21.00 -8.74
CA GLN A 273 24.43 21.17 -7.29
C GLN A 273 23.35 20.37 -6.56
N TYR A 274 23.70 19.84 -5.38
CA TYR A 274 22.84 19.01 -4.58
C TYR A 274 22.74 19.48 -3.14
N ARG A 275 21.61 19.16 -2.50
CA ARG A 275 21.38 19.40 -1.06
C ARG A 275 22.16 18.39 -0.21
N LYS A 276 22.24 18.66 1.07
CA LYS A 276 22.81 17.70 2.04
C LYS A 276 22.05 16.37 1.98
N ALA A 277 22.81 15.27 1.97
CA ALA A 277 22.23 13.92 1.99
C ALA A 277 21.44 13.66 3.29
N VAL A 278 20.28 13.05 3.15
CA VAL A 278 19.46 12.58 4.27
C VAL A 278 19.67 11.08 4.46
N ARG A 279 19.99 10.64 5.68
CA ARG A 279 20.25 9.25 6.02
C ARG A 279 19.02 8.61 6.69
N SER A 280 18.66 7.40 6.24
CA SER A 280 17.68 6.52 6.87
C SER A 280 18.22 5.09 6.95
N GLU A 281 17.71 4.27 7.88
CA GLU A 281 18.16 2.89 8.05
C GLU A 281 16.96 1.95 8.20
N ALA A 282 17.01 0.81 7.51
CA ALA A 282 16.02 -0.26 7.61
C ALA A 282 16.61 -1.59 7.11
N GLY A 283 16.20 -2.71 7.70
CA GLY A 283 16.53 -4.05 7.23
C GLY A 283 18.04 -4.36 7.17
N GLY A 284 18.86 -3.74 8.05
CA GLY A 284 20.32 -3.91 8.05
C GLY A 284 21.07 -3.09 7.00
N TYR A 285 20.34 -2.23 6.25
CA TYR A 285 20.89 -1.29 5.28
C TYR A 285 20.68 0.15 5.70
N ALA A 286 21.60 1.02 5.30
CA ALA A 286 21.48 2.46 5.33
C ALA A 286 21.23 2.98 3.91
N ARG A 287 20.42 4.01 3.81
CA ARG A 287 20.08 4.73 2.58
C ARG A 287 20.45 6.20 2.75
N LEU A 288 21.18 6.76 1.78
CA LEU A 288 21.37 8.20 1.63
C LEU A 288 20.54 8.70 0.45
N GLU A 289 19.69 9.68 0.69
CA GLU A 289 18.90 10.36 -0.31
C GLU A 289 19.48 11.75 -0.57
N ILE A 290 19.69 12.07 -1.83
CA ILE A 290 20.37 13.29 -2.27
C ILE A 290 19.51 13.97 -3.32
N MET A 291 19.01 15.16 -2.99
CA MET A 291 18.11 15.96 -3.79
C MET A 291 18.88 17.06 -4.54
N PRO A 292 18.60 17.32 -5.82
CA PRO A 292 19.10 18.52 -6.50
C PRO A 292 18.76 19.80 -5.74
N SER A 293 19.61 20.82 -5.85
CA SER A 293 19.39 22.10 -5.17
C SER A 293 18.32 22.97 -5.84
N ASP A 294 18.16 22.84 -7.15
CA ASP A 294 17.22 23.56 -8.02
C ASP A 294 15.82 22.92 -8.04
N CYS A 295 15.21 22.70 -6.90
CA CYS A 295 13.91 22.08 -6.80
C CYS A 295 12.90 22.99 -6.08
N ILE A 296 11.63 22.79 -6.38
CA ILE A 296 10.49 23.47 -5.76
C ILE A 296 10.53 23.22 -4.26
N THR A 297 10.22 24.24 -3.48
CA THR A 297 10.01 24.15 -2.04
C THR A 297 8.52 24.23 -1.76
N ALA A 298 8.09 23.64 -0.66
CA ALA A 298 6.70 23.61 -0.25
C ALA A 298 6.59 23.98 1.23
N GLU A 299 5.70 24.90 1.52
CA GLU A 299 5.26 25.25 2.86
C GLU A 299 3.86 24.65 3.06
N SER A 300 3.60 24.06 4.23
CA SER A 300 2.28 23.51 4.56
C SER A 300 1.70 24.18 5.79
N GLY A 301 0.39 24.44 5.74
CA GLY A 301 -0.40 24.89 6.86
C GLY A 301 -1.66 24.06 7.01
N SER A 302 -2.20 23.94 8.20
CA SER A 302 -3.33 23.07 8.47
C SER A 302 -4.31 23.69 9.47
N PHE A 303 -5.57 23.30 9.30
CA PHE A 303 -6.63 23.59 10.26
C PHE A 303 -7.43 22.33 10.51
N GLN A 304 -7.68 22.00 11.77
CA GLN A 304 -8.53 20.90 12.16
C GLN A 304 -9.43 21.29 13.32
N LYS A 305 -10.72 21.02 13.20
CA LYS A 305 -11.70 21.21 14.24
C LYS A 305 -12.65 20.01 14.30
N PRO A 306 -12.66 19.26 15.42
CA PRO A 306 -13.63 18.18 15.61
C PRO A 306 -15.05 18.74 15.75
N ARG A 307 -16.01 17.91 15.35
CA ARG A 307 -17.44 18.17 15.57
C ARG A 307 -17.74 18.28 17.07
N GLU A 308 -18.46 19.28 17.47
CA GLU A 308 -18.91 19.44 18.85
C GLU A 308 -20.08 18.48 19.14
N GLN A 309 -19.89 17.55 20.06
CA GLN A 309 -20.94 16.67 20.57
C GLN A 309 -21.29 17.06 22.01
N GLY A 310 -22.55 17.52 22.22
CA GLY A 310 -23.06 17.78 23.57
C GLY A 310 -22.30 18.82 24.41
N GLY A 311 -21.57 19.74 23.76
CA GLY A 311 -20.81 20.82 24.44
C GLY A 311 -19.46 20.39 25.01
N GLN A 312 -18.99 19.19 24.73
CA GLN A 312 -17.61 18.75 24.98
C GLN A 312 -16.89 18.53 23.66
N GLY A 313 -15.62 18.99 23.56
CA GLY A 313 -14.79 18.78 22.38
C GLY A 313 -14.59 17.27 22.15
N GLY A 314 -15.04 16.77 21.01
CA GLY A 314 -14.83 15.38 20.57
C GLY A 314 -13.44 15.17 19.97
N GLN A 315 -13.09 13.92 19.70
CA GLN A 315 -11.98 13.59 18.80
C GLN A 315 -12.49 13.66 17.35
N SER A 316 -11.63 14.13 16.43
CA SER A 316 -11.93 14.20 15.00
C SER A 316 -11.84 12.80 14.37
N GLY A 317 -12.79 12.47 13.51
CA GLY A 317 -12.73 11.31 12.60
C GLY A 317 -11.72 11.49 11.48
N ASP A 318 -11.31 12.74 11.21
CA ASP A 318 -10.35 13.08 10.16
C ASP A 318 -8.90 12.88 10.60
N TYR A 319 -8.07 12.51 9.65
CA TYR A 319 -6.62 12.47 9.81
C TYR A 319 -5.90 13.04 8.59
N MET A 320 -4.83 13.78 8.80
CA MET A 320 -4.00 14.34 7.74
C MET A 320 -2.52 14.13 8.01
N SER A 321 -1.70 14.10 6.94
CA SER A 321 -0.25 14.01 7.03
C SER A 321 0.42 14.62 5.82
N VAL A 322 1.49 15.39 6.04
CA VAL A 322 2.41 15.86 5.00
C VAL A 322 3.78 15.26 5.26
N PHE A 323 4.39 14.68 4.24
CA PHE A 323 5.69 14.03 4.38
C PHE A 323 6.45 13.96 3.06
N ASN A 324 7.78 13.88 3.14
CA ASN A 324 8.63 13.65 1.99
C ASN A 324 9.03 12.18 1.88
N ALA A 325 9.04 11.65 0.67
CA ALA A 325 9.60 10.34 0.36
C ALA A 325 10.35 10.41 -0.97
N GLY A 326 11.66 10.40 -0.90
CA GLY A 326 12.53 10.62 -2.05
C GLY A 326 12.36 12.03 -2.62
N GLN A 327 12.17 12.11 -3.92
CA GLN A 327 11.96 13.37 -4.64
C GLN A 327 10.52 13.90 -4.57
N TYR A 328 9.65 13.20 -3.88
CA TYR A 328 8.23 13.52 -3.81
C TYR A 328 7.84 14.10 -2.45
N LEU A 329 7.02 15.14 -2.48
CA LEU A 329 6.20 15.54 -1.35
C LEU A 329 4.83 14.87 -1.50
N TYR A 330 4.36 14.30 -0.41
CA TYR A 330 3.02 13.73 -0.29
C TYR A 330 2.22 14.51 0.73
N ALA A 331 0.95 14.74 0.41
CA ALA A 331 -0.04 15.27 1.33
C ALA A 331 -1.25 14.34 1.29
N ALA A 332 -1.71 13.90 2.44
CA ALA A 332 -2.83 13.01 2.57
C ALA A 332 -3.85 13.59 3.54
N VAL A 333 -5.13 13.54 3.16
CA VAL A 333 -6.28 13.86 3.99
C VAL A 333 -7.22 12.67 3.92
N SER A 334 -7.74 12.25 5.06
CA SER A 334 -8.64 11.09 5.19
C SER A 334 -9.70 11.40 6.23
N ASP A 335 -10.93 11.04 5.92
CA ASP A 335 -12.08 11.10 6.80
C ASP A 335 -12.55 9.67 7.06
N GLY A 336 -12.57 9.28 8.33
CA GLY A 336 -13.00 7.95 8.78
C GLY A 336 -14.51 7.88 8.89
N MET A 337 -15.09 6.77 8.45
CA MET A 337 -16.55 6.61 8.54
C MET A 337 -17.05 6.58 9.97
N GLY A 338 -18.11 7.34 10.22
CA GLY A 338 -18.70 7.49 11.54
C GLY A 338 -18.26 8.80 12.20
N THR A 339 -18.27 8.83 13.52
CA THR A 339 -17.88 10.02 14.28
C THR A 339 -17.01 9.62 15.48
N GLY A 340 -16.07 10.49 15.84
CA GLY A 340 -15.29 10.34 17.07
C GLY A 340 -14.07 9.43 16.92
N GLU A 341 -13.71 8.77 18.01
CA GLU A 341 -12.43 8.06 18.14
C GLU A 341 -12.26 6.90 17.15
N GLU A 342 -13.31 6.10 16.92
CA GLU A 342 -13.26 4.94 16.00
C GLU A 342 -13.04 5.38 14.55
N ALA A 343 -13.73 6.42 14.10
CA ALA A 343 -13.51 7.02 12.78
C ALA A 343 -12.09 7.55 12.63
N GLY A 344 -11.57 8.25 13.66
CA GLY A 344 -10.20 8.75 13.70
C GLY A 344 -9.15 7.65 13.65
N ILE A 345 -9.40 6.50 14.26
CA ILE A 345 -8.52 5.33 14.18
C ILE A 345 -8.47 4.80 12.74
N CYS A 346 -9.60 4.70 12.03
CA CYS A 346 -9.66 4.24 10.65
C CYS A 346 -8.84 5.13 9.71
N SER A 347 -9.08 6.44 9.75
CA SER A 347 -8.36 7.42 8.93
C SER A 347 -6.86 7.45 9.25
N GLN A 348 -6.50 7.35 10.53
CA GLN A 348 -5.12 7.29 10.97
C GLN A 348 -4.39 6.03 10.49
N ILE A 349 -4.99 4.84 10.63
CA ILE A 349 -4.41 3.57 10.17
C ILE A 349 -4.16 3.64 8.66
N LEU A 350 -5.14 4.10 7.88
CA LEU A 350 -5.03 4.21 6.43
C LEU A 350 -3.85 5.09 6.02
N VAL A 351 -3.79 6.33 6.55
CA VAL A 351 -2.75 7.31 6.17
C VAL A 351 -1.37 6.91 6.68
N GLN A 352 -1.26 6.37 7.90
CA GLN A 352 0.04 5.92 8.43
C GLN A 352 0.60 4.73 7.67
N THR A 353 -0.24 3.74 7.32
CA THR A 353 0.17 2.60 6.51
C THR A 353 0.63 3.06 5.12
N LEU A 354 -0.14 3.94 4.49
CA LEU A 354 0.20 4.55 3.21
C LEU A 354 1.55 5.27 3.25
N LYS A 355 1.78 6.09 4.28
CA LYS A 355 3.04 6.80 4.49
C LYS A 355 4.24 5.84 4.61
N GLU A 356 4.11 4.76 5.35
CA GLU A 356 5.18 3.77 5.51
C GLU A 356 5.52 3.07 4.18
N LEU A 357 4.51 2.68 3.41
CA LEU A 357 4.70 2.04 2.11
C LEU A 357 5.33 3.00 1.10
N LEU A 358 4.85 4.25 1.01
CA LEU A 358 5.41 5.27 0.12
C LEU A 358 6.85 5.62 0.51
N ALA A 359 7.15 5.76 1.80
CA ALA A 359 8.51 6.01 2.29
C ALA A 359 9.46 4.84 2.00
N ALA A 360 8.95 3.61 1.95
CA ALA A 360 9.72 2.44 1.55
C ALA A 360 9.95 2.35 0.03
N GLY A 361 9.23 3.14 -0.77
CA GLY A 361 9.39 3.22 -2.22
C GLY A 361 8.35 2.46 -3.04
N PHE A 362 7.23 2.07 -2.43
CA PHE A 362 6.12 1.48 -3.18
C PHE A 362 5.47 2.52 -4.12
N PRO A 363 5.02 2.11 -5.31
CA PRO A 363 4.19 2.96 -6.16
C PRO A 363 2.90 3.38 -5.45
N PRO A 364 2.38 4.61 -5.65
CA PRO A 364 1.18 5.10 -4.99
C PRO A 364 -0.03 4.18 -5.15
N GLU A 365 -0.27 3.68 -6.34
CA GLU A 365 -1.39 2.79 -6.64
C GLU A 365 -1.34 1.50 -5.80
N SER A 366 -0.16 0.86 -5.74
CA SER A 366 0.05 -0.33 -4.92
C SER A 366 -0.03 -0.03 -3.41
N ALA A 367 0.52 1.11 -2.98
CA ALA A 367 0.49 1.53 -1.59
C ALA A 367 -0.94 1.80 -1.12
N ILE A 368 -1.78 2.43 -1.95
CA ILE A 368 -3.20 2.69 -1.66
C ILE A 368 -3.97 1.36 -1.51
N THR A 369 -3.84 0.45 -2.48
CA THR A 369 -4.51 -0.85 -2.43
C THR A 369 -4.10 -1.64 -1.19
N LEU A 370 -2.80 -1.73 -0.89
CA LEU A 370 -2.30 -2.42 0.30
C LEU A 370 -2.78 -1.78 1.60
N SER A 371 -2.83 -0.43 1.65
CA SER A 371 -3.31 0.29 2.84
C SER A 371 -4.81 0.09 3.07
N ALA A 372 -5.62 0.05 1.99
CA ALA A 372 -7.04 -0.23 2.05
C ALA A 372 -7.32 -1.66 2.55
N GLU A 373 -6.60 -2.66 2.04
CA GLU A 373 -6.71 -4.04 2.50
C GLU A 373 -6.20 -4.20 3.96
N TYR A 374 -5.14 -3.48 4.32
CA TYR A 374 -4.63 -3.45 5.69
C TYR A 374 -5.67 -2.89 6.65
N LEU A 375 -6.36 -1.80 6.30
CA LEU A 375 -7.43 -1.19 7.10
C LEU A 375 -8.54 -2.22 7.37
N LYS A 376 -9.05 -2.90 6.35
CA LYS A 376 -10.07 -3.96 6.46
C LYS A 376 -9.69 -5.12 7.39
N CYS A 377 -8.38 -5.43 7.45
CA CYS A 377 -7.88 -6.51 8.29
C CYS A 377 -7.54 -6.06 9.71
N SER A 378 -7.39 -4.76 9.95
CA SER A 378 -6.97 -4.20 11.24
C SER A 378 -8.11 -3.97 12.20
N ILE A 379 -9.34 -3.83 11.69
CA ILE A 379 -10.54 -3.50 12.47
C ILE A 379 -11.60 -4.55 12.17
N GLU A 380 -12.34 -4.98 13.20
CA GLU A 380 -13.27 -6.10 13.12
C GLU A 380 -14.64 -5.74 12.51
N GLU A 381 -15.02 -4.47 12.56
CA GLU A 381 -16.25 -3.96 11.97
C GLU A 381 -16.03 -3.50 10.52
N GLU A 382 -17.12 -3.28 9.75
CA GLU A 382 -17.05 -2.69 8.42
C GLU A 382 -16.44 -1.28 8.51
N SER A 383 -15.12 -1.22 8.35
CA SER A 383 -14.33 0.00 8.54
C SER A 383 -13.82 0.49 7.21
N PHE A 384 -14.16 1.71 6.88
CA PHE A 384 -13.66 2.38 5.69
C PHE A 384 -13.41 3.86 5.95
N ALA A 385 -12.53 4.43 5.17
CA ALA A 385 -12.21 5.84 5.24
C ALA A 385 -12.01 6.40 3.84
N THR A 386 -12.29 7.67 3.67
CA THR A 386 -11.94 8.38 2.44
C THR A 386 -10.44 8.56 2.35
N LEU A 387 -9.90 8.72 1.16
CA LEU A 387 -8.51 9.11 0.95
C LEU A 387 -8.44 10.15 -0.15
N ASP A 388 -7.82 11.27 0.17
CA ASP A 388 -7.32 12.25 -0.78
C ASP A 388 -5.80 12.35 -0.63
N LEU A 389 -5.07 11.83 -1.62
CA LEU A 389 -3.61 11.83 -1.64
C LEU A 389 -3.12 12.71 -2.80
N MET A 390 -2.35 13.73 -2.48
CA MET A 390 -1.55 14.47 -3.45
C MET A 390 -0.10 13.98 -3.42
N ARG A 391 0.50 13.80 -4.59
CA ARG A 391 1.93 13.60 -4.78
C ARG A 391 2.48 14.66 -5.72
N ILE A 392 3.50 15.38 -5.32
CA ILE A 392 4.24 16.30 -6.21
C ILE A 392 5.70 15.89 -6.31
N ASN A 393 6.22 15.81 -7.54
CA ASN A 393 7.64 15.70 -7.80
C ASN A 393 8.27 17.09 -7.65
N LEU A 394 9.06 17.28 -6.59
CA LEU A 394 9.66 18.56 -6.26
C LEU A 394 10.73 19.02 -7.25
N ILE A 395 11.19 18.14 -8.15
CA ILE A 395 12.18 18.47 -9.18
C ILE A 395 11.51 19.00 -10.45
N THR A 396 10.40 18.38 -10.85
CA THR A 396 9.72 18.65 -12.12
C THR A 396 8.43 19.45 -12.00
N GLY A 397 7.84 19.50 -10.80
CA GLY A 397 6.50 20.05 -10.58
C GLY A 397 5.36 19.12 -11.03
N ALA A 398 5.65 17.92 -11.55
CA ALA A 398 4.60 16.97 -11.89
C ALA A 398 3.82 16.58 -10.64
N MET A 399 2.50 16.79 -10.65
CA MET A 399 1.62 16.60 -9.51
C MET A 399 0.47 15.66 -9.87
N ASP A 400 0.27 14.64 -9.05
CA ASP A 400 -0.82 13.68 -9.18
C ASP A 400 -1.70 13.72 -7.93
N PHE A 401 -3.00 13.62 -8.13
CA PHE A 401 -3.99 13.35 -7.08
C PHE A 401 -4.54 11.95 -7.24
N TYR A 402 -4.72 11.25 -6.12
CA TYR A 402 -5.32 9.93 -6.02
C TYR A 402 -6.48 10.01 -5.02
N LYS A 403 -7.70 9.76 -5.47
CA LYS A 403 -8.89 9.90 -4.65
C LYS A 403 -9.65 8.59 -4.51
N CYS A 404 -9.97 8.24 -3.26
CA CYS A 404 -10.82 7.13 -2.88
C CYS A 404 -11.95 7.68 -1.98
N GLY A 405 -13.08 8.06 -2.57
CA GLY A 405 -14.20 8.68 -1.84
C GLY A 405 -13.92 10.10 -1.32
N GLY A 406 -12.74 10.66 -1.61
CA GLY A 406 -12.34 11.97 -1.12
C GLY A 406 -13.10 13.13 -1.76
N CYS A 407 -13.12 14.28 -1.08
CA CYS A 407 -13.77 15.50 -1.52
C CYS A 407 -13.03 16.22 -2.64
N LYS A 408 -13.59 17.32 -3.13
CA LYS A 408 -12.90 18.20 -4.07
C LYS A 408 -11.67 18.84 -3.42
N SER A 409 -10.60 19.00 -4.21
CA SER A 409 -9.42 19.79 -3.85
C SER A 409 -9.24 20.92 -4.84
N PHE A 410 -8.47 21.93 -4.51
CA PHE A 410 -8.21 23.08 -5.37
C PHE A 410 -6.73 23.22 -5.65
N VAL A 411 -6.40 23.56 -6.91
CA VAL A 411 -5.08 24.01 -7.32
C VAL A 411 -5.23 25.43 -7.81
N ILE A 412 -4.67 26.38 -7.11
CA ILE A 412 -4.79 27.81 -7.40
C ILE A 412 -3.45 28.29 -7.92
N SER A 413 -3.46 28.87 -9.11
CA SER A 413 -2.31 29.42 -9.80
C SER A 413 -2.59 30.86 -10.23
N SER A 414 -1.57 31.53 -10.76
CA SER A 414 -1.74 32.85 -11.40
C SER A 414 -2.74 32.84 -12.57
N ASP A 415 -2.95 31.68 -13.19
CA ASP A 415 -3.81 31.49 -14.37
C ASP A 415 -5.28 31.21 -13.97
N GLY A 416 -5.55 31.01 -12.67
CA GLY A 416 -6.87 30.73 -12.12
C GLY A 416 -6.90 29.54 -11.15
N ALA A 417 -8.13 29.12 -10.77
CA ALA A 417 -8.36 28.00 -9.89
C ALA A 417 -8.82 26.77 -10.66
N ALA A 418 -8.10 25.65 -10.52
CA ALA A 418 -8.52 24.34 -11.01
C ALA A 418 -9.15 23.55 -9.87
N ILE A 419 -10.27 22.87 -10.16
CA ILE A 419 -10.95 21.98 -9.21
C ILE A 419 -10.58 20.55 -9.54
N VAL A 420 -9.96 19.87 -8.58
CA VAL A 420 -9.75 18.43 -8.62
C VAL A 420 -11.01 17.76 -8.06
N ALA A 421 -11.80 17.15 -8.93
CA ALA A 421 -13.07 16.54 -8.51
C ALA A 421 -12.82 15.41 -7.49
N GLY A 422 -13.75 15.27 -6.55
CA GLY A 422 -13.82 14.08 -5.71
C GLY A 422 -14.20 12.85 -6.55
N GLY A 423 -13.95 11.66 -6.04
CA GLY A 423 -14.32 10.43 -6.75
C GLY A 423 -13.82 9.15 -6.13
N GLY A 424 -14.24 8.04 -6.74
CA GLY A 424 -13.90 6.69 -6.28
C GLY A 424 -14.75 6.23 -5.09
N TYR A 425 -14.49 5.01 -4.65
CA TYR A 425 -15.07 4.44 -3.44
C TYR A 425 -14.10 4.62 -2.28
N PRO A 426 -14.59 4.82 -1.04
CA PRO A 426 -13.74 4.87 0.15
C PRO A 426 -12.86 3.62 0.27
N ALA A 427 -11.66 3.80 0.81
CA ALA A 427 -10.72 2.72 1.07
C ALA A 427 -11.28 1.80 2.18
N GLY A 428 -11.27 0.50 1.94
CA GLY A 428 -11.82 -0.50 2.87
C GLY A 428 -13.24 -0.95 2.57
N ILE A 429 -14.03 -0.20 1.78
CA ILE A 429 -15.44 -0.54 1.50
C ILE A 429 -15.59 -1.80 0.61
N MET A 430 -14.62 -2.05 -0.26
CA MET A 430 -14.62 -3.20 -1.18
C MET A 430 -13.20 -3.70 -1.40
N ASP A 431 -13.07 -4.92 -1.94
CA ASP A 431 -11.77 -5.50 -2.29
C ASP A 431 -11.22 -4.82 -3.55
N GLY A 432 -9.90 -4.57 -3.57
CA GLY A 432 -9.22 -4.04 -4.74
C GLY A 432 -9.62 -2.61 -5.11
N VAL A 433 -9.87 -1.75 -4.13
CA VAL A 433 -10.17 -0.34 -4.38
C VAL A 433 -9.09 0.32 -5.22
N GLU A 434 -9.49 0.91 -6.34
CA GLU A 434 -8.64 1.72 -7.19
C GLU A 434 -8.93 3.21 -6.99
N ALA A 435 -7.86 4.00 -6.85
CA ALA A 435 -7.98 5.44 -6.71
C ALA A 435 -8.25 6.10 -8.08
N VAL A 436 -9.12 7.10 -8.09
CA VAL A 436 -9.28 7.99 -9.25
C VAL A 436 -8.09 8.93 -9.33
N LYS A 437 -7.32 8.82 -10.42
CA LYS A 437 -6.11 9.62 -10.63
C LYS A 437 -6.38 10.83 -11.51
N SER A 438 -5.86 12.00 -11.09
CA SER A 438 -5.81 13.24 -11.89
C SER A 438 -4.40 13.80 -11.83
N SER A 439 -3.89 14.34 -12.96
CA SER A 439 -2.52 14.85 -13.07
C SER A 439 -2.52 16.33 -13.45
N TYR A 440 -1.61 17.08 -12.84
CA TYR A 440 -1.38 18.50 -13.03
C TYR A 440 0.11 18.80 -13.17
N SER A 441 0.45 19.96 -13.69
CA SER A 441 1.82 20.47 -13.69
C SER A 441 1.86 21.71 -12.81
N ALA A 442 2.44 21.56 -11.63
CA ALA A 442 2.55 22.64 -10.65
C ALA A 442 3.75 23.54 -10.98
N LYS A 443 3.60 24.80 -10.63
CA LYS A 443 4.63 25.83 -10.75
C LYS A 443 4.89 26.49 -9.40
N SER A 444 6.01 27.14 -9.28
CA SER A 444 6.25 28.08 -8.17
C SER A 444 5.15 29.14 -8.10
N GLY A 445 4.67 29.43 -6.90
CA GLY A 445 3.53 30.32 -6.65
C GLY A 445 2.18 29.61 -6.60
N ASP A 446 2.08 28.36 -7.04
CA ASP A 446 0.82 27.62 -6.94
C ASP A 446 0.51 27.24 -5.47
N THR A 447 -0.79 27.20 -5.18
CA THR A 447 -1.29 26.78 -3.85
C THR A 447 -2.27 25.63 -4.03
N VAL A 448 -2.06 24.56 -3.29
CA VAL A 448 -2.96 23.39 -3.22
C VAL A 448 -3.76 23.45 -1.92
N ILE A 449 -5.06 23.23 -2.02
CA ILE A 449 -5.97 23.16 -0.86
C ILE A 449 -6.71 21.82 -0.92
N MET A 450 -6.52 21.01 0.09
CA MET A 450 -7.21 19.74 0.30
C MET A 450 -8.09 19.86 1.53
N MET A 451 -9.27 19.22 1.53
CA MET A 451 -10.23 19.36 2.62
C MET A 451 -11.13 18.13 2.76
N THR A 452 -11.68 17.95 3.94
CA THR A 452 -12.77 17.01 4.20
C THR A 452 -14.13 17.64 3.89
N ASP A 453 -15.20 16.86 3.91
CA ASP A 453 -16.56 17.31 3.53
C ASP A 453 -17.14 18.34 4.48
N GLY A 454 -16.71 18.33 5.78
CA GLY A 454 -17.08 19.41 6.72
C GLY A 454 -16.64 20.81 6.29
N ALA A 455 -15.72 20.92 5.33
CA ALA A 455 -15.28 22.20 4.76
C ALA A 455 -15.86 22.50 3.37
N MET A 456 -16.77 21.69 2.84
CA MET A 456 -17.31 21.81 1.46
C MET A 456 -18.04 23.10 1.12
N GLY A 457 -18.45 23.89 2.10
CA GLY A 457 -19.10 25.19 1.92
C GLY A 457 -18.18 26.34 1.47
N ILE A 458 -16.86 26.08 1.32
CA ILE A 458 -15.90 27.10 0.89
C ILE A 458 -15.96 27.25 -0.64
N GLU A 459 -16.18 28.48 -1.09
CA GLU A 459 -16.19 28.85 -2.51
C GLU A 459 -14.79 29.29 -2.97
N PRO A 460 -14.38 28.96 -4.22
CA PRO A 460 -13.07 29.33 -4.76
C PRO A 460 -12.82 30.85 -4.75
N SER A 461 -13.89 31.67 -4.89
CA SER A 461 -13.79 33.13 -4.86
C SER A 461 -13.30 33.66 -3.50
N CYS A 462 -13.73 33.03 -2.40
CA CYS A 462 -13.25 33.39 -1.05
C CYS A 462 -11.77 33.08 -0.84
N ILE A 463 -11.25 32.08 -1.57
CA ILE A 463 -9.85 31.68 -1.44
C ILE A 463 -8.93 32.70 -2.09
N CYS A 464 -9.31 33.22 -3.26
CA CYS A 464 -8.48 34.17 -4.01
C CYS A 464 -8.15 35.45 -3.22
N ASP A 465 -9.08 35.91 -2.40
CA ASP A 465 -8.89 37.12 -1.57
C ASP A 465 -7.91 36.93 -0.41
N MET A 466 -7.56 35.68 -0.09
CA MET A 466 -6.73 35.31 1.05
C MET A 466 -5.32 34.81 0.67
N MET A 467 -4.99 34.81 -0.60
CA MET A 467 -3.79 34.14 -1.13
C MET A 467 -2.45 34.77 -0.70
N ASP A 468 -2.43 36.04 -0.29
CA ASP A 468 -1.20 36.74 0.14
C ASP A 468 -0.69 36.30 1.53
N SER A 469 -1.47 35.49 2.24
CA SER A 469 -1.10 34.97 3.58
C SER A 469 -0.13 33.78 3.46
N ASP A 470 0.64 33.48 4.52
CA ASP A 470 1.37 32.19 4.63
C ASP A 470 0.41 31.01 4.69
N ALA A 471 0.94 29.77 4.54
CA ALA A 471 0.11 28.57 4.46
C ALA A 471 -0.72 28.32 5.72
N GLU A 472 -0.17 28.57 6.91
CA GLU A 472 -0.84 28.34 8.20
C GLU A 472 -1.95 29.35 8.43
N THR A 473 -1.68 30.63 8.14
CA THR A 473 -2.67 31.70 8.21
C THR A 473 -3.83 31.44 7.25
N LEU A 474 -3.53 31.05 6.02
CA LEU A 474 -4.53 30.73 5.01
C LEU A 474 -5.42 29.54 5.47
N ALA A 475 -4.82 28.47 5.97
CA ALA A 475 -5.57 27.32 6.49
C ALA A 475 -6.50 27.72 7.63
N SER A 476 -6.03 28.56 8.56
CA SER A 476 -6.81 29.08 9.70
C SER A 476 -7.98 29.98 9.26
N MET A 477 -7.77 30.83 8.25
CA MET A 477 -8.81 31.69 7.69
C MET A 477 -9.90 30.86 7.01
N LEU A 478 -9.52 29.89 6.19
CA LEU A 478 -10.43 28.97 5.53
C LEU A 478 -11.20 28.12 6.54
N GLY A 479 -10.53 27.60 7.57
CA GLY A 479 -11.15 26.85 8.66
C GLY A 479 -12.18 27.69 9.43
N THR A 480 -11.88 28.94 9.68
CA THR A 480 -12.81 29.88 10.32
C THR A 480 -14.04 30.14 9.43
N ALA A 481 -13.84 30.26 8.11
CA ALA A 481 -14.92 30.42 7.16
C ALA A 481 -15.80 29.15 7.09
N ALA A 482 -15.19 27.96 7.08
CA ALA A 482 -15.88 26.66 7.11
C ALA A 482 -16.75 26.54 8.37
N CYS A 483 -16.20 26.86 9.54
CA CYS A 483 -16.93 26.84 10.82
C CYS A 483 -18.18 27.75 10.81
N LYS A 484 -18.10 28.91 10.15
CA LYS A 484 -19.23 29.83 10.03
C LYS A 484 -20.29 29.36 9.02
N ALA A 485 -19.90 28.58 8.04
CA ALA A 485 -20.79 28.03 7.01
C ALA A 485 -21.57 26.79 7.51
N GLN A 486 -21.07 26.09 8.52
CA GLN A 486 -21.77 24.94 9.10
C GLN A 486 -23.00 25.39 9.91
N THR A 487 -24.05 24.55 9.84
CA THR A 487 -25.25 24.65 10.67
C THR A 487 -25.31 23.46 11.62
N SER A 488 -26.23 23.46 12.58
CA SER A 488 -26.42 22.32 13.49
C SER A 488 -26.76 21.00 12.75
N GLU A 489 -27.34 21.08 11.56
CA GLU A 489 -27.72 19.92 10.75
C GLU A 489 -26.57 19.43 9.86
N THR A 490 -25.65 20.32 9.49
CA THR A 490 -24.49 20.03 8.61
C THR A 490 -23.17 20.00 9.36
N ALA A 491 -23.19 20.04 10.70
CA ALA A 491 -21.99 20.02 11.53
C ALA A 491 -21.24 18.69 11.36
N ASP A 492 -19.97 18.78 10.97
CA ASP A 492 -19.05 17.66 10.82
C ASP A 492 -17.63 18.08 11.21
N ASP A 493 -16.72 17.11 11.25
CA ASP A 493 -15.30 17.38 11.44
C ASP A 493 -14.77 18.24 10.29
N ILE A 494 -13.96 19.23 10.58
CA ILE A 494 -13.36 20.11 9.58
C ILE A 494 -11.86 19.87 9.56
N THR A 495 -11.34 19.45 8.41
CA THR A 495 -9.91 19.37 8.16
C THR A 495 -9.59 20.07 6.84
N ILE A 496 -8.64 21.00 6.89
CA ILE A 496 -8.13 21.76 5.74
C ILE A 496 -6.61 21.70 5.78
N LEU A 497 -6.03 21.32 4.64
CA LEU A 497 -4.60 21.28 4.43
C LEU A 497 -4.25 22.19 3.23
N VAL A 498 -3.36 23.14 3.48
CA VAL A 498 -2.86 24.09 2.49
C VAL A 498 -1.39 23.81 2.21
N ILE A 499 -1.00 23.80 0.94
CA ILE A 499 0.38 23.64 0.51
C ILE A 499 0.69 24.75 -0.47
N LYS A 500 1.65 25.60 -0.15
CA LYS A 500 2.17 26.66 -1.00
C LYS A 500 3.50 26.27 -1.61
N LEU A 501 3.60 26.40 -2.91
CA LEU A 501 4.79 26.06 -3.67
C LEU A 501 5.58 27.32 -4.00
N SER A 502 6.89 27.28 -3.80
CA SER A 502 7.79 28.39 -4.12
C SER A 502 9.09 27.89 -4.72
N ASP A 503 9.73 28.72 -5.53
CA ASP A 503 11.11 28.48 -5.90
C ASP A 503 12.00 28.61 -4.65
N LYS A 504 13.10 27.92 -4.68
CA LYS A 504 14.11 28.13 -3.67
C LYS A 504 14.77 29.51 -3.91
N GLU A 505 14.83 30.31 -2.86
CA GLU A 505 15.69 31.48 -2.79
C GLU A 505 17.19 31.14 -2.91
#